data_a630fa63364987b7391c13bfab4ec5dc
#
_entry.id   a630fa63364987b7391c13bfab4ec5dc
#
_cell.length_a   1.000
_cell.length_b   1.000
_cell.length_c   1.000
_cell.angle_alpha   90.00
_cell.angle_beta   90.00
_cell.angle_gamma   90.00
#
_symmetry.space_group_name_H-M   'P 1'
#
loop_
_entity.id
_entity.type
_entity.pdbx_description
1 polymer ?
#
loop_
_entity_poly.entity_id
_entity_poly.type
_entity_poly.pdbx_seq_one_letter_code
_entity_poly.pdbx_strand_id
1 'polypeptide(L)'
;AVTSLIPTPHVAPHDEIDFLAMLKSIWQQKLLIGIVAGCVLLFTGIYGITATPEYRVKTLLRPAALNDLDELNRTKVYTLPPTEALKRVGSALESYDTRLGYFRLNPALQSAFMKNGRTLEQAFEEFNFKALKLIQPDPKKTDLLKAYIGMEMRYPEGLDGKSVLNGLVQYAIEMERQQISKDLQVIIQNRIREVDSKLEAARVDYAAGKDGRIAELLEDDTLKRAKLSDELRALRLQLKLRRENRIAQLEEAIAIASSLGLKRPSTP
;
A
#
# COMPACT_ATOMS: atom_id res chain seq x y z
N ALA A 1 -92.82 52.24 2.98
CA ALA A 1 -91.65 52.71 2.21
C ALA A 1 -90.38 52.25 2.91
N VAL A 2 -89.70 51.28 2.31
CA VAL A 2 -88.43 50.79 2.82
C VAL A 2 -87.34 51.24 1.83
N THR A 3 -86.51 52.20 2.27
CA THR A 3 -85.40 52.69 1.48
C THR A 3 -84.21 51.81 1.76
N SER A 4 -83.80 51.04 0.77
CA SER A 4 -82.58 50.21 0.83
C SER A 4 -81.38 51.10 0.60
N LEU A 5 -80.47 51.18 1.61
CA LEU A 5 -79.17 51.78 1.52
C LEU A 5 -78.25 50.76 0.85
N ILE A 6 -77.72 51.11 -0.34
CA ILE A 6 -76.67 50.38 -1.05
C ILE A 6 -75.32 50.77 -0.42
N PRO A 7 -74.52 49.89 0.08
CA PRO A 7 -73.17 50.23 0.56
C PRO A 7 -72.27 50.49 -0.65
N THR A 8 -71.62 51.64 -0.71
CA THR A 8 -70.61 52.01 -1.67
C THR A 8 -69.33 51.16 -1.43
N PRO A 9 -68.68 50.57 -2.46
CA PRO A 9 -67.47 49.82 -2.26
C PRO A 9 -66.37 50.80 -1.86
N HIS A 10 -65.72 50.54 -0.73
CA HIS A 10 -64.41 51.14 -0.40
C HIS A 10 -63.37 50.67 -1.39
N VAL A 11 -63.01 51.58 -2.28
CA VAL A 11 -61.82 51.44 -3.09
C VAL A 11 -60.57 51.59 -2.16
N ALA A 12 -59.85 50.52 -1.95
CA ALA A 12 -58.58 50.55 -1.23
C ALA A 12 -57.66 51.53 -1.96
N PRO A 13 -56.96 52.43 -1.26
CA PRO A 13 -55.97 53.28 -1.91
C PRO A 13 -54.93 52.42 -2.52
N HIS A 14 -54.73 52.53 -3.85
CA HIS A 14 -53.56 52.01 -4.49
C HIS A 14 -52.35 52.64 -3.80
N ASP A 15 -51.49 51.79 -3.15
CA ASP A 15 -50.17 52.17 -2.69
C ASP A 15 -49.30 52.49 -3.93
N GLU A 16 -49.57 53.60 -4.56
CA GLU A 16 -48.66 54.22 -5.53
C GLU A 16 -47.49 54.72 -4.71
N ILE A 17 -46.33 54.03 -4.85
CA ILE A 17 -45.08 54.46 -4.24
C ILE A 17 -44.77 55.85 -4.82
N ASP A 18 -45.07 56.87 -4.03
CA ASP A 18 -44.77 58.26 -4.43
C ASP A 18 -43.28 58.52 -4.38
N PHE A 19 -42.65 58.29 -5.54
CA PHE A 19 -41.22 58.50 -5.73
C PHE A 19 -40.78 59.92 -5.35
N LEU A 20 -41.66 60.90 -5.53
CA LEU A 20 -41.35 62.32 -5.21
C LEU A 20 -41.36 62.52 -3.68
N ALA A 21 -42.28 61.91 -2.94
CA ALA A 21 -42.29 61.94 -1.48
C ALA A 21 -41.05 61.23 -0.89
N MET A 22 -40.63 60.09 -1.49
CA MET A 22 -39.44 59.37 -1.10
C MET A 22 -38.16 60.19 -1.36
N LEU A 23 -38.07 60.85 -2.53
CA LEU A 23 -36.95 61.71 -2.89
C LEU A 23 -36.83 62.94 -1.97
N LYS A 24 -38.00 63.58 -1.61
CA LYS A 24 -38.05 64.67 -0.67
C LYS A 24 -37.65 64.25 0.77
N SER A 25 -38.02 63.06 1.21
CA SER A 25 -37.60 62.52 2.50
C SER A 25 -36.07 62.27 2.56
N ILE A 26 -35.47 61.73 1.47
CA ILE A 26 -34.03 61.56 1.34
C ILE A 26 -33.32 62.91 1.38
N TRP A 27 -33.89 63.91 0.67
CA TRP A 27 -33.28 65.23 0.65
C TRP A 27 -33.36 65.95 2.03
N GLN A 28 -34.39 65.73 2.80
CA GLN A 28 -34.53 66.26 4.17
C GLN A 28 -33.50 65.64 5.12
N GLN A 29 -33.11 64.39 4.90
CA GLN A 29 -32.14 63.67 5.72
C GLN A 29 -30.72 63.68 5.15
N LYS A 30 -30.43 64.57 4.18
CA LYS A 30 -29.13 64.68 3.50
C LYS A 30 -27.92 64.77 4.45
N LEU A 31 -28.07 65.42 5.58
CA LEU A 31 -27.00 65.61 6.56
C LEU A 31 -26.75 64.29 7.31
N LEU A 32 -27.76 63.55 7.69
CA LEU A 32 -27.64 62.25 8.34
C LEU A 32 -27.03 61.22 7.36
N ILE A 33 -27.49 61.17 6.11
CA ILE A 33 -26.94 60.31 5.06
C ILE A 33 -25.46 60.68 4.79
N GLY A 34 -25.13 61.96 4.77
CA GLY A 34 -23.73 62.41 4.58
C GLY A 34 -22.85 62.01 5.73
N ILE A 35 -23.29 62.08 6.98
CA ILE A 35 -22.51 61.62 8.14
C ILE A 35 -22.31 60.12 8.10
N VAL A 36 -23.37 59.33 7.85
CA VAL A 36 -23.27 57.86 7.77
C VAL A 36 -22.34 57.43 6.63
N ALA A 37 -22.51 58.04 5.43
CA ALA A 37 -21.63 57.78 4.30
C ALA A 37 -20.16 58.15 4.59
N GLY A 38 -19.95 59.29 5.27
CA GLY A 38 -18.62 59.72 5.69
C GLY A 38 -17.97 58.78 6.71
N CYS A 39 -18.75 58.30 7.70
CA CYS A 39 -18.28 57.30 8.65
C CYS A 39 -17.93 55.99 7.96
N VAL A 40 -18.76 55.48 7.04
CA VAL A 40 -18.48 54.24 6.29
C VAL A 40 -17.22 54.38 5.46
N LEU A 41 -17.02 55.51 4.77
CA LEU A 41 -15.81 55.78 3.99
C LEU A 41 -14.56 55.88 4.88
N LEU A 42 -14.66 56.53 6.03
CA LEU A 42 -13.57 56.61 7.00
C LEU A 42 -13.19 55.22 7.52
N PHE A 43 -14.17 54.41 7.98
CA PHE A 43 -13.91 53.06 8.46
C PHE A 43 -13.36 52.15 7.37
N THR A 44 -13.87 52.24 6.15
CA THR A 44 -13.37 51.45 5.01
C THR A 44 -11.94 51.90 4.62
N GLY A 45 -11.67 53.17 4.66
CA GLY A 45 -10.33 53.72 4.41
C GLY A 45 -9.30 53.26 5.46
N ILE A 46 -9.66 53.39 6.74
CA ILE A 46 -8.80 52.88 7.85
C ILE A 46 -8.59 51.36 7.71
N TYR A 47 -9.63 50.59 7.43
CA TYR A 47 -9.52 49.16 7.23
C TYR A 47 -8.62 48.83 6.01
N GLY A 48 -8.78 49.50 4.89
CA GLY A 48 -7.93 49.30 3.70
C GLY A 48 -6.45 49.59 3.91
N ILE A 49 -6.12 50.55 4.78
CA ILE A 49 -4.71 50.88 5.11
C ILE A 49 -4.13 49.93 6.18
N THR A 50 -4.97 49.44 7.08
CA THR A 50 -4.53 48.57 8.19
C THR A 50 -4.59 47.06 7.86
N ALA A 51 -5.38 46.68 6.85
CA ALA A 51 -5.47 45.29 6.39
C ALA A 51 -4.14 44.88 5.76
N THR A 52 -3.48 43.88 6.38
CA THR A 52 -2.26 43.30 5.83
C THR A 52 -2.60 42.51 4.56
N PRO A 53 -1.92 42.77 3.42
CA PRO A 53 -2.19 41.99 2.21
C PRO A 53 -1.80 40.55 2.41
N GLU A 54 -2.73 39.64 2.10
CA GLU A 54 -2.50 38.19 2.08
C GLU A 54 -2.38 37.72 0.65
N TYR A 55 -1.31 37.01 0.38
CA TYR A 55 -1.07 36.38 -0.92
C TYR A 55 -1.47 34.92 -0.88
N ARG A 56 -1.74 34.35 -2.04
CA ARG A 56 -2.18 32.97 -2.17
C ARG A 56 -1.41 32.27 -3.27
N VAL A 57 -0.86 31.10 -2.96
CA VAL A 57 -0.17 30.24 -3.90
C VAL A 57 -0.81 28.86 -3.91
N LYS A 58 -0.82 28.23 -5.07
CA LYS A 58 -1.36 26.87 -5.27
C LYS A 58 -0.36 26.01 -6.01
N THR A 59 -0.26 24.75 -5.63
CA THR A 59 0.45 23.71 -6.36
C THR A 59 -0.47 22.53 -6.62
N LEU A 60 -0.29 21.87 -7.76
CA LEU A 60 -1.06 20.69 -8.15
C LEU A 60 -0.09 19.57 -8.51
N LEU A 61 -0.22 18.45 -7.81
CA LEU A 61 0.54 17.23 -8.04
C LEU A 61 -0.29 16.28 -8.89
N ARG A 62 0.34 15.65 -9.85
CA ARG A 62 -0.25 14.59 -10.70
C ARG A 62 0.45 13.28 -10.42
N PRO A 63 -0.19 12.13 -10.75
CA PRO A 63 0.47 10.84 -10.67
C PRO A 63 1.78 10.86 -11.48
N ALA A 64 2.79 10.19 -10.95
CA ALA A 64 4.05 9.98 -11.66
C ALA A 64 3.82 9.22 -12.98
N ALA A 65 4.73 9.33 -13.93
CA ALA A 65 4.67 8.51 -15.13
C ALA A 65 4.96 7.05 -14.76
N LEU A 66 4.41 6.11 -15.54
CA LEU A 66 4.59 4.66 -15.28
C LEU A 66 6.05 4.25 -15.28
N ASN A 67 6.84 4.81 -16.19
CA ASN A 67 8.28 4.54 -16.30
C ASN A 67 9.08 5.01 -15.06
N ASP A 68 8.63 6.03 -14.36
CA ASP A 68 9.34 6.55 -13.17
C ASP A 68 9.26 5.56 -11.97
N LEU A 69 8.28 4.67 -11.98
CA LEU A 69 8.06 3.65 -10.94
C LEU A 69 8.37 2.23 -11.44
N ASP A 70 8.82 2.07 -12.68
CA ASP A 70 9.01 0.76 -13.31
C ASP A 70 10.10 -0.06 -12.59
N GLU A 71 11.21 0.54 -12.22
CA GLU A 71 12.26 -0.15 -11.48
C GLU A 71 11.78 -0.71 -10.13
N LEU A 72 10.95 0.05 -9.41
CA LEU A 72 10.37 -0.39 -8.15
C LEU A 72 9.37 -1.54 -8.36
N ASN A 73 8.53 -1.43 -9.37
CA ASN A 73 7.45 -2.37 -9.65
C ASN A 73 7.92 -3.65 -10.36
N ARG A 74 9.05 -3.59 -11.10
CA ARG A 74 9.57 -4.70 -11.91
C ARG A 74 9.92 -5.93 -11.07
N THR A 75 10.41 -5.75 -9.88
CA THR A 75 10.80 -6.85 -8.98
C THR A 75 9.63 -7.64 -8.43
N LYS A 76 8.39 -7.10 -8.51
CA LYS A 76 7.16 -7.65 -7.90
C LYS A 76 7.25 -7.89 -6.38
N VAL A 77 8.33 -7.45 -5.75
CA VAL A 77 8.50 -7.52 -4.29
C VAL A 77 7.65 -6.45 -3.62
N TYR A 78 7.58 -5.29 -4.27
CA TYR A 78 6.75 -4.18 -3.84
C TYR A 78 6.10 -3.55 -5.09
N THR A 79 4.80 -3.34 -5.03
CA THR A 79 4.05 -2.74 -6.14
C THR A 79 3.44 -1.43 -5.70
N LEU A 80 3.85 -0.34 -6.36
CA LEU A 80 3.35 1.01 -6.09
C LEU A 80 2.79 1.63 -7.39
N PRO A 81 1.47 1.54 -7.62
CA PRO A 81 0.84 2.23 -8.74
C PRO A 81 0.99 3.75 -8.62
N PRO A 82 1.09 4.51 -9.73
CA PRO A 82 1.23 5.97 -9.71
C PRO A 82 0.14 6.70 -8.93
N THR A 83 -1.08 6.22 -8.97
CA THR A 83 -2.21 6.78 -8.20
C THR A 83 -2.06 6.57 -6.70
N GLU A 84 -1.54 5.42 -6.29
CA GLU A 84 -1.27 5.12 -4.88
C GLU A 84 -0.08 5.94 -4.37
N ALA A 85 0.96 6.10 -5.19
CA ALA A 85 2.09 6.98 -4.87
C ALA A 85 1.61 8.43 -4.63
N LEU A 86 0.75 8.95 -5.50
CA LEU A 86 0.16 10.28 -5.34
C LEU A 86 -0.67 10.37 -4.05
N LYS A 87 -1.48 9.36 -3.75
CA LYS A 87 -2.31 9.32 -2.55
C LYS A 87 -1.47 9.32 -1.27
N ARG A 88 -0.38 8.57 -1.24
CA ARG A 88 0.58 8.56 -0.11
C ARG A 88 1.20 9.93 0.11
N VAL A 89 1.67 10.59 -0.95
CA VAL A 89 2.20 11.96 -0.86
C VAL A 89 1.11 12.92 -0.36
N GLY A 90 -0.14 12.76 -0.81
CA GLY A 90 -1.27 13.53 -0.31
C GLY A 90 -1.51 13.35 1.18
N SER A 91 -1.46 12.12 1.66
CA SER A 91 -1.57 11.80 3.10
C SER A 91 -0.41 12.39 3.90
N ALA A 92 0.81 12.35 3.36
CA ALA A 92 1.96 12.99 3.99
C ALA A 92 1.80 14.52 4.06
N LEU A 93 1.29 15.16 3.01
CA LEU A 93 0.98 16.59 3.00
C LEU A 93 -0.13 16.98 3.98
N GLU A 94 -1.04 16.07 4.29
CA GLU A 94 -2.09 16.27 5.29
C GLU A 94 -1.61 15.97 6.72
N SER A 95 -0.54 15.20 6.88
CA SER A 95 0.01 14.79 8.16
C SER A 95 0.45 15.98 9.01
N TYR A 96 -0.04 16.04 10.23
CA TYR A 96 0.35 17.02 11.24
C TYR A 96 1.86 17.00 11.50
N ASP A 97 2.43 15.80 11.66
CA ASP A 97 3.85 15.62 11.97
C ASP A 97 4.75 16.08 10.82
N THR A 98 4.36 15.80 9.58
CA THR A 98 5.09 16.25 8.38
C THR A 98 5.10 17.78 8.30
N ARG A 99 3.94 18.41 8.50
CA ARG A 99 3.83 19.88 8.50
C ARG A 99 4.59 20.52 9.65
N LEU A 100 4.51 19.94 10.84
CA LEU A 100 5.26 20.42 12.02
C LEU A 100 6.77 20.27 11.81
N GLY A 101 7.21 19.13 11.29
CA GLY A 101 8.63 18.90 10.98
C GLY A 101 9.16 19.94 10.00
N TYR A 102 8.43 20.17 8.91
CA TYR A 102 8.81 21.20 7.93
C TYR A 102 8.80 22.61 8.51
N PHE A 103 7.78 22.96 9.31
CA PHE A 103 7.67 24.27 9.97
C PHE A 103 8.88 24.52 10.88
N ARG A 104 9.30 23.51 11.66
CA ARG A 104 10.48 23.60 12.53
C ARG A 104 11.80 23.76 11.79
N LEU A 105 11.89 23.20 10.59
CA LEU A 105 13.09 23.29 9.75
C LEU A 105 13.18 24.58 8.93
N ASN A 106 12.13 25.41 8.91
CA ASN A 106 12.08 26.61 8.08
C ASN A 106 11.99 27.90 8.93
N PRO A 107 13.15 28.55 9.24
CA PRO A 107 13.16 29.76 10.06
C PRO A 107 12.40 30.95 9.44
N ALA A 108 12.40 31.05 8.10
CA ALA A 108 11.66 32.10 7.40
C ALA A 108 10.15 31.97 7.60
N LEU A 109 9.67 30.72 7.57
CA LEU A 109 8.26 30.40 7.82
C LEU A 109 7.89 30.69 9.30
N GLN A 110 8.75 30.28 10.25
CA GLN A 110 8.55 30.59 11.65
C GLN A 110 8.46 32.09 11.90
N SER A 111 9.42 32.87 11.39
CA SER A 111 9.45 34.34 11.58
C SER A 111 8.24 35.03 10.98
N ALA A 112 7.68 34.52 9.88
CA ALA A 112 6.50 35.08 9.25
C ALA A 112 5.21 34.89 10.09
N PHE A 113 5.10 33.77 10.82
CA PHE A 113 3.92 33.42 11.63
C PHE A 113 4.08 33.68 13.13
N MET A 114 5.30 33.83 13.64
CA MET A 114 5.58 34.17 15.06
C MET A 114 5.42 35.67 15.38
N LYS A 115 4.81 36.44 14.51
CA LYS A 115 4.52 37.86 14.75
C LYS A 115 3.62 38.04 15.99
N ASN A 116 3.75 39.21 16.66
CA ASN A 116 2.89 39.59 17.80
C ASN A 116 3.06 38.77 19.12
N GLY A 117 4.26 38.24 19.38
CA GLY A 117 4.53 37.55 20.65
C GLY A 117 3.92 36.15 20.79
N ARG A 118 3.53 35.53 19.64
CA ARG A 118 3.03 34.16 19.60
C ARG A 118 4.11 33.16 19.93
N THR A 119 3.71 32.08 20.60
CA THR A 119 4.58 30.91 20.77
C THR A 119 4.74 30.15 19.44
N LEU A 120 5.77 29.29 19.34
CA LEU A 120 6.00 28.45 18.16
C LEU A 120 4.77 27.56 17.85
N GLU A 121 4.12 27.04 18.87
CA GLU A 121 2.93 26.20 18.74
C GLU A 121 1.74 26.99 18.16
N GLN A 122 1.48 28.19 18.67
CA GLN A 122 0.43 29.06 18.16
C GLN A 122 0.68 29.48 16.71
N ALA A 123 1.93 29.77 16.35
CA ALA A 123 2.34 30.10 15.00
C ALA A 123 2.17 28.90 14.05
N PHE A 124 2.52 27.70 14.52
CA PHE A 124 2.30 26.48 13.74
C PHE A 124 0.81 26.17 13.56
N GLU A 125 -0.02 26.31 14.58
CA GLU A 125 -1.47 26.10 14.48
C GLU A 125 -2.10 27.04 13.45
N GLU A 126 -1.68 28.30 13.41
CA GLU A 126 -2.14 29.25 12.40
C GLU A 126 -1.69 28.85 11.00
N PHE A 127 -0.44 28.46 10.84
CA PHE A 127 0.08 27.92 9.58
C PHE A 127 -0.69 26.69 9.13
N ASN A 128 -0.86 25.71 10.02
CA ASN A 128 -1.47 24.42 9.70
C ASN A 128 -2.97 24.53 9.35
N PHE A 129 -3.76 25.27 10.14
CA PHE A 129 -5.21 25.30 9.99
C PHE A 129 -5.74 26.47 9.16
N LYS A 130 -5.06 27.62 9.20
CA LYS A 130 -5.54 28.81 8.50
C LYS A 130 -4.82 29.07 7.18
N ALA A 131 -3.51 28.83 7.15
CA ALA A 131 -2.71 29.12 5.99
C ALA A 131 -2.73 27.98 4.95
N LEU A 132 -2.74 26.72 5.37
CA LEU A 132 -2.70 25.57 4.47
C LEU A 132 -4.09 24.98 4.20
N LYS A 133 -4.35 24.66 2.94
CA LYS A 133 -5.56 23.94 2.51
C LYS A 133 -5.20 22.88 1.49
N LEU A 134 -5.56 21.64 1.75
CA LEU A 134 -5.47 20.56 0.77
C LEU A 134 -6.60 20.70 -0.26
N ILE A 135 -6.26 20.53 -1.53
CA ILE A 135 -7.20 20.55 -2.66
C ILE A 135 -7.29 19.11 -3.19
N GLN A 136 -8.48 18.54 -3.09
CA GLN A 136 -8.77 17.22 -3.65
C GLN A 136 -9.82 17.34 -4.76
N PRO A 137 -9.85 16.43 -5.74
CA PRO A 137 -10.91 16.39 -6.74
C PRO A 137 -12.27 16.22 -6.06
N ASP A 138 -13.26 16.93 -6.56
CA ASP A 138 -14.64 16.77 -6.11
C ASP A 138 -15.13 15.36 -6.54
N PRO A 139 -15.49 14.48 -5.61
CA PRO A 139 -15.94 13.13 -5.94
C PRO A 139 -17.24 13.12 -6.76
N LYS A 140 -17.99 14.22 -6.77
CA LYS A 140 -19.22 14.39 -7.55
C LYS A 140 -18.98 14.88 -8.99
N LYS A 141 -17.81 15.47 -9.24
CA LYS A 141 -17.43 16.00 -10.58
C LYS A 141 -16.40 15.09 -11.24
N THR A 142 -16.55 13.80 -11.10
CA THR A 142 -15.60 12.80 -11.47
C THR A 142 -15.32 12.76 -12.97
N ASP A 143 -14.44 13.64 -13.41
CA ASP A 143 -13.60 13.35 -14.55
C ASP A 143 -12.53 12.36 -14.05
N LEU A 144 -12.89 11.07 -14.05
CA LEU A 144 -12.08 9.94 -13.53
C LEU A 144 -10.68 9.83 -14.16
N LEU A 145 -10.43 10.62 -15.19
CA LEU A 145 -9.20 10.59 -15.97
C LEU A 145 -8.06 11.47 -15.40
N LYS A 146 -8.30 12.27 -14.37
CA LYS A 146 -7.28 13.20 -13.85
C LYS A 146 -7.24 13.22 -12.33
N ALA A 147 -6.70 12.15 -11.74
CA ALA A 147 -6.33 12.20 -10.33
C ALA A 147 -5.29 13.32 -10.11
N TYR A 148 -5.55 14.20 -9.16
CA TYR A 148 -4.60 15.21 -8.71
C TYR A 148 -4.77 15.46 -7.22
N ILE A 149 -3.71 15.90 -6.58
CA ILE A 149 -3.76 16.42 -5.21
C ILE A 149 -3.08 17.76 -5.23
N GLY A 150 -3.72 18.78 -4.69
CA GLY A 150 -3.19 20.12 -4.62
C GLY A 150 -3.04 20.62 -3.20
N MET A 151 -2.18 21.60 -3.04
CA MET A 151 -2.03 22.37 -1.80
C MET A 151 -2.14 23.85 -2.13
N GLU A 152 -2.96 24.56 -1.36
CA GLU A 152 -3.06 26.00 -1.36
C GLU A 152 -2.46 26.54 -0.08
N MET A 153 -1.66 27.59 -0.17
CA MET A 153 -1.12 28.29 0.99
C MET A 153 -1.43 29.77 0.90
N ARG A 154 -1.92 30.35 2.01
CA ARG A 154 -2.04 31.79 2.23
C ARG A 154 -0.84 32.24 3.04
N TYR A 155 -0.27 33.38 2.67
CA TYR A 155 0.93 33.87 3.32
C TYR A 155 0.96 35.39 3.39
N PRO A 156 1.57 35.98 4.43
CA PRO A 156 1.71 37.42 4.57
C PRO A 156 2.77 37.96 3.62
N GLU A 157 2.74 39.26 3.40
CA GLU A 157 3.78 39.97 2.67
C GLU A 157 5.17 39.76 3.30
N GLY A 158 6.19 39.63 2.45
CA GLY A 158 7.59 39.42 2.84
C GLY A 158 8.00 37.93 2.95
N LEU A 159 7.09 36.98 2.77
CA LEU A 159 7.39 35.55 2.68
C LEU A 159 7.36 35.09 1.22
N ASP A 160 8.36 34.34 0.77
CA ASP A 160 8.30 33.64 -0.52
C ASP A 160 7.43 32.38 -0.39
N GLY A 161 6.11 32.56 -0.53
CA GLY A 161 5.15 31.48 -0.41
C GLY A 161 5.33 30.39 -1.46
N LYS A 162 5.87 30.72 -2.64
CA LYS A 162 6.13 29.71 -3.69
C LYS A 162 7.26 28.77 -3.28
N SER A 163 8.35 29.30 -2.78
CA SER A 163 9.48 28.51 -2.30
C SER A 163 9.09 27.66 -1.10
N VAL A 164 8.35 28.24 -0.15
CA VAL A 164 7.86 27.52 1.05
C VAL A 164 6.93 26.37 0.66
N LEU A 165 5.96 26.61 -0.22
CA LEU A 165 5.01 25.56 -0.62
C LEU A 165 5.70 24.43 -1.41
N ASN A 166 6.62 24.77 -2.31
CA ASN A 166 7.40 23.76 -3.03
C ASN A 166 8.31 22.98 -2.07
N GLY A 167 8.92 23.66 -1.11
CA GLY A 167 9.74 23.02 -0.07
C GLY A 167 8.93 22.04 0.79
N LEU A 168 7.70 22.41 1.18
CA LEU A 168 6.81 21.50 1.92
C LEU A 168 6.45 20.25 1.08
N VAL A 169 6.17 20.43 -0.20
CA VAL A 169 5.89 19.30 -1.11
C VAL A 169 7.10 18.39 -1.23
N GLN A 170 8.28 18.94 -1.46
CA GLN A 170 9.52 18.15 -1.54
C GLN A 170 9.83 17.42 -0.23
N TYR A 171 9.62 18.08 0.90
CA TYR A 171 9.78 17.46 2.22
C TYR A 171 8.81 16.29 2.42
N ALA A 172 7.55 16.43 2.05
CA ALA A 172 6.57 15.35 2.13
C ALA A 172 6.92 14.16 1.22
N ILE A 173 7.39 14.44 0.00
CA ILE A 173 7.86 13.39 -0.94
C ILE A 173 9.06 12.64 -0.35
N GLU A 174 10.02 13.34 0.23
CA GLU A 174 11.21 12.72 0.83
C GLU A 174 10.86 11.88 2.06
N MET A 175 9.92 12.34 2.90
CA MET A 175 9.41 11.56 4.03
C MET A 175 8.75 10.25 3.57
N GLU A 176 7.92 10.30 2.52
CA GLU A 176 7.31 9.10 1.95
C GLU A 176 8.33 8.18 1.31
N ARG A 177 9.32 8.72 0.62
CA ARG A 177 10.41 7.95 0.04
C ARG A 177 11.19 7.18 1.11
N GLN A 178 11.49 7.82 2.23
CA GLN A 178 12.16 7.17 3.37
C GLN A 178 11.28 6.09 3.98
N GLN A 179 9.97 6.31 4.11
CA GLN A 179 9.04 5.32 4.63
C GLN A 179 8.95 4.10 3.69
N ILE A 180 8.81 4.32 2.38
CA ILE A 180 8.81 3.25 1.38
C ILE A 180 10.13 2.45 1.42
N SER A 181 11.27 3.12 1.60
CA SER A 181 12.56 2.45 1.73
C SER A 181 12.63 1.54 2.95
N LYS A 182 12.10 1.98 4.10
CA LYS A 182 12.01 1.15 5.33
C LYS A 182 11.07 -0.04 5.13
N ASP A 183 9.90 0.20 4.53
CA ASP A 183 8.93 -0.86 4.23
C ASP A 183 9.54 -1.93 3.33
N LEU A 184 10.26 -1.50 2.28
CA LEU A 184 11.01 -2.39 1.38
C LEU A 184 12.05 -3.23 2.10
N GLN A 185 12.84 -2.64 2.98
CA GLN A 185 13.84 -3.37 3.77
C GLN A 185 13.19 -4.48 4.60
N VAL A 186 12.09 -4.18 5.27
CA VAL A 186 11.33 -5.16 6.07
C VAL A 186 10.78 -6.29 5.19
N ILE A 187 10.18 -5.95 4.05
CA ILE A 187 9.62 -6.95 3.11
C ILE A 187 10.72 -7.86 2.57
N ILE A 188 11.86 -7.30 2.16
CA ILE A 188 13.01 -8.06 1.66
C ILE A 188 13.56 -8.99 2.75
N GLN A 189 13.75 -8.51 3.96
CA GLN A 189 14.24 -9.33 5.08
C GLN A 189 13.27 -10.48 5.42
N ASN A 190 11.96 -10.21 5.40
CA ASN A 190 10.96 -11.25 5.61
C ASN A 190 10.99 -12.29 4.49
N ARG A 191 11.17 -11.86 3.24
CA ARG A 191 11.26 -12.77 2.09
C ARG A 191 12.52 -13.63 2.13
N ILE A 192 13.65 -13.07 2.54
CA ILE A 192 14.89 -13.83 2.76
C ILE A 192 14.66 -14.90 3.81
N ARG A 193 14.11 -14.57 4.98
CA ARG A 193 13.82 -15.54 6.04
C ARG A 193 12.87 -16.64 5.58
N GLU A 194 11.84 -16.31 4.81
CA GLU A 194 10.92 -17.27 4.23
C GLU A 194 11.63 -18.26 3.29
N VAL A 195 12.49 -17.74 2.41
CA VAL A 195 13.26 -18.57 1.47
C VAL A 195 14.26 -19.46 2.21
N ASP A 196 14.98 -18.93 3.20
CA ASP A 196 15.90 -19.68 4.03
C ASP A 196 15.20 -20.82 4.77
N SER A 197 14.03 -20.55 5.35
CA SER A 197 13.22 -21.58 6.01
C SER A 197 12.76 -22.67 5.04
N LYS A 198 12.32 -22.30 3.82
CA LYS A 198 11.95 -23.27 2.78
C LYS A 198 13.14 -24.09 2.31
N LEU A 199 14.32 -23.46 2.18
CA LEU A 199 15.56 -24.16 1.80
C LEU A 199 15.96 -25.18 2.86
N GLU A 200 15.88 -24.82 4.14
CA GLU A 200 16.21 -25.73 5.23
C GLU A 200 15.21 -26.90 5.30
N ALA A 201 13.93 -26.64 5.19
CA ALA A 201 12.93 -27.69 5.11
C ALA A 201 13.20 -28.66 3.94
N ALA A 202 13.48 -28.11 2.75
CA ALA A 202 13.81 -28.93 1.57
C ALA A 202 15.08 -29.77 1.76
N ARG A 203 16.10 -29.25 2.46
CA ARG A 203 17.31 -29.99 2.81
C ARG A 203 17.02 -31.15 3.75
N VAL A 204 16.20 -30.91 4.79
CA VAL A 204 15.79 -31.94 5.74
C VAL A 204 14.98 -33.04 5.04
N ASP A 205 14.01 -32.66 4.21
CA ASP A 205 13.20 -33.61 3.42
C ASP A 205 14.04 -34.44 2.46
N TYR A 206 15.02 -33.81 1.80
CA TYR A 206 15.95 -34.51 0.91
C TYR A 206 16.84 -35.51 1.70
N ALA A 207 17.36 -35.09 2.84
CA ALA A 207 18.18 -35.97 3.69
C ALA A 207 17.37 -37.19 4.19
N ALA A 208 16.16 -36.94 4.68
CA ALA A 208 15.26 -38.01 5.14
C ALA A 208 14.88 -38.96 3.98
N GLY A 209 14.56 -38.45 2.82
CA GLY A 209 14.24 -39.25 1.63
C GLY A 209 15.44 -40.07 1.14
N LYS A 210 16.63 -39.52 1.19
CA LYS A 210 17.89 -40.22 0.87
C LYS A 210 18.14 -41.37 1.85
N ASP A 211 18.02 -41.10 3.14
CA ASP A 211 18.25 -42.15 4.19
C ASP A 211 17.19 -43.26 4.13
N GLY A 212 15.95 -42.92 3.89
CA GLY A 212 14.87 -43.86 3.62
C GLY A 212 15.17 -44.79 2.42
N ARG A 213 15.67 -44.20 1.33
CA ARG A 213 16.01 -44.95 0.12
C ARG A 213 17.22 -45.88 0.32
N ILE A 214 18.19 -45.46 1.11
CA ILE A 214 19.35 -46.28 1.49
C ILE A 214 18.85 -47.47 2.35
N ALA A 215 17.99 -47.22 3.31
CA ALA A 215 17.43 -48.29 4.15
C ALA A 215 16.64 -49.33 3.32
N GLU A 216 15.80 -48.90 2.39
CA GLU A 216 15.04 -49.75 1.46
C GLU A 216 15.96 -50.63 0.60
N LEU A 217 17.04 -50.03 0.04
CA LEU A 217 18.03 -50.77 -0.76
C LEU A 217 18.78 -51.80 0.07
N LEU A 218 19.14 -51.50 1.32
CA LEU A 218 19.79 -52.42 2.23
C LEU A 218 18.88 -53.60 2.60
N GLU A 219 17.61 -53.36 2.87
CA GLU A 219 16.60 -54.39 3.14
C GLU A 219 16.43 -55.29 1.90
N ASP A 220 16.29 -54.73 0.72
CA ASP A 220 16.17 -55.47 -0.54
C ASP A 220 17.41 -56.38 -0.77
N ASP A 221 18.63 -55.86 -0.54
CA ASP A 221 19.86 -56.64 -0.68
C ASP A 221 19.92 -57.79 0.33
N THR A 222 19.53 -57.56 1.59
CA THR A 222 19.46 -58.63 2.61
C THR A 222 18.47 -59.71 2.23
N LEU A 223 17.29 -59.35 1.74
CA LEU A 223 16.27 -60.32 1.25
C LEU A 223 16.77 -61.10 0.07
N LYS A 224 17.43 -60.47 -0.93
CA LYS A 224 18.00 -61.13 -2.09
C LYS A 224 19.10 -62.11 -1.67
N ARG A 225 19.99 -61.71 -0.76
CA ARG A 225 21.05 -62.61 -0.21
C ARG A 225 20.45 -63.83 0.54
N ALA A 226 19.40 -63.60 1.32
CA ALA A 226 18.70 -64.70 2.00
C ALA A 226 18.11 -65.70 0.98
N LYS A 227 17.36 -65.24 0.00
CA LYS A 227 16.81 -66.05 -1.10
C LYS A 227 17.89 -66.87 -1.83
N LEU A 228 18.96 -66.19 -2.25
CA LEU A 228 20.09 -66.87 -2.92
C LEU A 228 20.73 -67.95 -2.02
N SER A 229 20.90 -67.68 -0.74
CA SER A 229 21.42 -68.65 0.22
C SER A 229 20.53 -69.88 0.35
N ASP A 230 19.20 -69.68 0.38
CA ASP A 230 18.23 -70.78 0.46
C ASP A 230 18.18 -71.58 -0.84
N GLU A 231 18.24 -70.94 -2.01
CA GLU A 231 18.36 -71.64 -3.29
C GLU A 231 19.62 -72.46 -3.39
N LEU A 232 20.76 -71.92 -2.93
CA LEU A 232 22.03 -72.66 -2.90
C LEU A 232 21.92 -73.88 -1.95
N ARG A 233 21.26 -73.75 -0.80
CA ARG A 233 21.04 -74.89 0.09
C ARG A 233 20.16 -75.96 -0.56
N ALA A 234 19.08 -75.55 -1.20
CA ALA A 234 18.16 -76.45 -1.92
C ALA A 234 18.87 -77.19 -3.06
N LEU A 235 19.68 -76.49 -3.86
CA LEU A 235 20.48 -77.08 -4.94
C LEU A 235 21.53 -78.07 -4.42
N ARG A 236 22.20 -77.74 -3.34
CA ARG A 236 23.18 -78.66 -2.70
C ARG A 236 22.51 -79.90 -2.21
N LEU A 237 21.33 -79.79 -1.58
CA LEU A 237 20.54 -80.92 -1.13
C LEU A 237 20.09 -81.80 -2.31
N GLN A 238 19.60 -81.21 -3.36
CA GLN A 238 19.22 -81.91 -4.60
C GLN A 238 20.39 -82.73 -5.20
N LEU A 239 21.55 -82.07 -5.28
CA LEU A 239 22.77 -82.70 -5.78
C LEU A 239 23.20 -83.88 -4.90
N LYS A 240 23.11 -83.69 -3.60
CA LYS A 240 23.40 -84.81 -2.62
C LYS A 240 22.47 -85.97 -2.87
N LEU A 241 21.17 -85.72 -2.88
CA LEU A 241 20.14 -86.80 -3.11
C LEU A 241 20.34 -87.47 -4.47
N ARG A 242 20.67 -86.74 -5.54
CA ARG A 242 20.95 -87.32 -6.83
C ARG A 242 22.20 -88.21 -6.81
N ARG A 243 23.25 -87.81 -6.11
CA ARG A 243 24.48 -88.61 -5.93
C ARG A 243 24.14 -89.87 -5.15
N GLU A 244 23.42 -89.79 -4.02
CA GLU A 244 23.03 -90.95 -3.19
C GLU A 244 22.18 -91.92 -3.98
N ASN A 245 21.18 -91.41 -4.73
CA ASN A 245 20.33 -92.28 -5.59
C ASN A 245 21.18 -92.94 -6.70
N ARG A 246 22.15 -92.19 -7.27
CA ARG A 246 22.99 -92.80 -8.30
C ARG A 246 23.95 -93.85 -7.73
N ILE A 247 24.49 -93.63 -6.52
CA ILE A 247 25.29 -94.66 -5.80
C ILE A 247 24.45 -95.87 -5.54
N ALA A 248 23.22 -95.73 -4.97
CA ALA A 248 22.34 -96.86 -4.68
C ALA A 248 21.98 -97.61 -6.00
N GLN A 249 21.67 -96.94 -7.11
CA GLN A 249 21.46 -97.61 -8.39
C GLN A 249 22.66 -98.38 -8.91
N LEU A 250 23.89 -97.84 -8.69
CA LEU A 250 25.10 -98.53 -9.07
C LEU A 250 25.40 -99.71 -8.18
N GLU A 251 25.16 -99.58 -6.89
CA GLU A 251 25.28 -100.68 -5.91
C GLU A 251 24.30 -101.82 -6.24
N GLU A 252 23.05 -101.47 -6.58
CA GLU A 252 22.02 -102.43 -6.99
C GLU A 252 22.44 -103.15 -8.28
N ALA A 253 22.90 -102.40 -9.27
CA ALA A 253 23.42 -102.95 -10.50
C ALA A 253 24.59 -103.88 -10.30
N ILE A 254 25.51 -103.50 -9.41
CA ILE A 254 26.65 -104.39 -9.02
C ILE A 254 26.14 -105.68 -8.33
N ALA A 255 25.19 -105.52 -7.44
CA ALA A 255 24.59 -106.73 -6.76
C ALA A 255 23.92 -107.64 -7.79
N ILE A 256 23.16 -107.13 -8.74
CA ILE A 256 22.54 -107.94 -9.82
C ILE A 256 23.63 -108.56 -10.71
N ALA A 257 24.62 -107.81 -11.15
CA ALA A 257 25.71 -108.36 -11.92
C ALA A 257 26.49 -109.46 -11.21
N SER A 258 26.70 -109.30 -9.92
CA SER A 258 27.33 -110.31 -9.09
C SER A 258 26.48 -111.55 -8.96
N SER A 259 25.21 -111.41 -8.79
CA SER A 259 24.26 -112.59 -8.69
C SER A 259 24.14 -113.36 -10.01
N LEU A 260 24.32 -112.67 -11.17
CA LEU A 260 24.32 -113.29 -12.46
C LEU A 260 25.69 -113.83 -12.92
N GLY A 261 26.71 -113.77 -12.06
CA GLY A 261 28.07 -114.28 -12.36
C GLY A 261 28.84 -113.53 -13.43
N LEU A 262 28.41 -112.29 -13.75
CA LEU A 262 29.06 -111.43 -14.78
C LEU A 262 30.32 -110.76 -14.22
N LYS A 263 31.52 -111.25 -14.62
CA LYS A 263 32.84 -110.74 -14.18
C LYS A 263 33.38 -109.58 -14.98
N ARG A 264 32.69 -109.10 -15.99
CA ARG A 264 33.09 -107.93 -16.80
C ARG A 264 31.85 -107.12 -17.20
N PRO A 265 31.89 -105.77 -17.12
CA PRO A 265 30.84 -104.90 -17.65
C PRO A 265 30.79 -105.07 -19.17
N SER A 266 29.56 -105.36 -19.72
CA SER A 266 29.34 -105.25 -21.15
C SER A 266 29.21 -103.76 -21.48
N THR A 267 30.23 -103.19 -21.98
CA THR A 267 30.15 -101.89 -22.62
C THR A 267 29.61 -102.00 -24.01
N PRO A 268 28.52 -101.20 -24.40
CA PRO A 268 28.12 -101.09 -25.75
C PRO A 268 29.18 -100.40 -26.65
#